data_faf541e127dd8d4016e3fe781579b02b
#
_entry.id   faf541e127dd8d4016e3fe781579b02b
#
_cell.length_a   1.000
_cell.length_b   1.000
_cell.length_c   1.000
_cell.angle_alpha   90.00
_cell.angle_beta   90.00
_cell.angle_gamma   90.00
#
_symmetry.space_group_name_H-M   'P 1'
#
loop_
_entity.id
_entity.type
_entity.pdbx_description
1 polymer ?
#
loop_
_entity_poly.entity_id
_entity_poly.type
_entity_poly.pdbx_seq_one_letter_code
_entity_poly.pdbx_strand_id
1 'polypeptide(L)'
;MYLTAIIDWNTRFIVGCELSETLDTAPVLKAVRDAVSRYGKPEIINSDQGSQFTSDDYVKFLKKQGIRQSMDGKARWVDNVMIERWFRTLKCELIYIEEFDNPRQLRKRIDEFVGDYNTARPHESLDYHYPVELYSVA
;
A
#
# COMPACT_ATOMS: atom_id res chain seq x y z
N MET A 1 9.06 13.12 5.06
CA MET A 1 9.15 11.91 4.23
C MET A 1 7.75 11.41 3.87
N TYR A 2 7.64 10.72 2.77
CA TYR A 2 6.37 10.24 2.23
C TYR A 2 6.39 8.72 2.12
N LEU A 3 5.29 8.07 2.46
CA LEU A 3 5.14 6.63 2.38
C LEU A 3 4.03 6.28 1.39
N THR A 4 4.37 5.45 0.40
CA THR A 4 3.39 4.86 -0.52
C THR A 4 3.15 3.42 -0.09
N ALA A 5 1.89 3.04 0.07
CA ALA A 5 1.53 1.67 0.41
C ALA A 5 0.37 1.19 -0.45
N ILE A 6 0.38 -0.10 -0.77
CA ILE A 6 -0.64 -0.76 -1.59
C ILE A 6 -1.19 -1.93 -0.81
N ILE A 7 -2.50 -1.95 -0.63
CA ILE A 7 -3.20 -2.97 0.15
C ILE A 7 -4.19 -3.74 -0.73
N ASP A 8 -4.26 -5.07 -0.55
CA ASP A 8 -5.32 -5.88 -1.13
C ASP A 8 -6.58 -5.77 -0.27
N TRP A 9 -7.70 -5.34 -0.87
CA TRP A 9 -8.92 -5.08 -0.12
C TRP A 9 -9.53 -6.32 0.52
N ASN A 10 -9.47 -7.45 -0.16
CA ASN A 10 -10.10 -8.67 0.34
C ASN A 10 -9.34 -9.29 1.49
N THR A 11 -8.03 -9.32 1.40
CA THR A 11 -7.17 -10.04 2.35
C THR A 11 -6.45 -9.14 3.32
N ARG A 12 -6.42 -7.83 3.09
CA ARG A 12 -5.64 -6.83 3.85
C ARG A 12 -4.13 -6.98 3.70
N PHE A 13 -3.67 -7.83 2.79
CA PHE A 13 -2.24 -8.02 2.56
C PHE A 13 -1.63 -6.76 1.95
N ILE A 14 -0.50 -6.31 2.51
CA ILE A 14 0.24 -5.17 1.95
C ILE A 14 1.17 -5.70 0.87
N VAL A 15 0.86 -5.39 -0.37
CA VAL A 15 1.62 -5.89 -1.53
C VAL A 15 2.77 -4.98 -1.93
N GLY A 16 2.77 -3.75 -1.48
CA GLY A 16 3.84 -2.79 -1.79
C GLY A 16 3.94 -1.69 -0.76
N CYS A 17 5.16 -1.23 -0.53
CA CYS A 17 5.43 -0.15 0.40
C CYS A 17 6.75 0.52 0.01
N GLU A 18 6.75 1.84 -0.16
CA GLU A 18 7.94 2.59 -0.54
C GLU A 18 8.02 3.90 0.24
N LEU A 19 9.16 4.10 0.91
CA LEU A 19 9.45 5.34 1.64
C LEU A 19 10.28 6.26 0.75
N SER A 20 9.89 7.53 0.65
CA SER A 20 10.57 8.52 -0.19
C SER A 20 10.69 9.86 0.51
N GLU A 21 11.69 10.63 0.11
CA GLU A 21 11.86 12.02 0.56
C GLU A 21 10.98 12.98 -0.24
N THR A 22 10.46 12.56 -1.38
CA THR A 22 9.67 13.41 -2.29
C THR A 22 8.28 12.82 -2.52
N LEU A 23 7.33 13.69 -2.84
CA LEU A 23 5.95 13.31 -3.24
C LEU A 23 5.85 13.29 -4.78
N ASP A 24 6.73 12.52 -5.42
CA ASP A 24 6.78 12.41 -6.86
C ASP A 24 6.13 11.11 -7.35
N THR A 25 5.97 11.00 -8.67
CA THR A 25 5.43 9.80 -9.31
C THR A 25 6.39 8.61 -9.24
N ALA A 26 7.71 8.84 -9.27
CA ALA A 26 8.70 7.78 -9.32
C ALA A 26 8.61 6.77 -8.15
N PRO A 27 8.49 7.18 -6.87
CA PRO A 27 8.31 6.23 -5.78
C PRO A 27 7.01 5.43 -5.89
N VAL A 28 5.94 6.04 -6.36
CA VAL A 28 4.65 5.35 -6.56
C VAL A 28 4.79 4.29 -7.66
N LEU A 29 5.40 4.64 -8.78
CA LEU A 29 5.67 3.68 -9.86
C LEU A 29 6.54 2.53 -9.39
N LYS A 30 7.56 2.81 -8.59
CA LYS A 30 8.43 1.77 -8.03
C LYS A 30 7.63 0.80 -7.17
N ALA A 31 6.77 1.31 -6.29
CA ALA A 31 5.94 0.47 -5.44
C ALA A 31 5.01 -0.43 -6.26
N VAL A 32 4.37 0.11 -7.28
CA VAL A 32 3.47 -0.67 -8.15
C VAL A 32 4.23 -1.69 -8.98
N ARG A 33 5.36 -1.32 -9.56
CA ARG A 33 6.20 -2.26 -10.34
C ARG A 33 6.68 -3.42 -9.50
N ASP A 34 7.17 -3.15 -8.30
CA ASP A 34 7.65 -4.18 -7.39
C ASP A 34 6.51 -5.11 -6.96
N ALA A 35 5.33 -4.56 -6.69
CA ALA A 35 4.16 -5.35 -6.32
C ALA A 35 3.70 -6.25 -7.48
N VAL A 36 3.63 -5.73 -8.69
CA VAL A 36 3.27 -6.49 -9.89
C VAL A 36 4.30 -7.60 -10.15
N SER A 37 5.58 -7.30 -9.99
CA SER A 37 6.66 -8.27 -10.18
C SER A 37 6.58 -9.43 -9.17
N ARG A 38 6.23 -9.14 -7.91
CA ARG A 38 6.19 -10.15 -6.85
C ARG A 38 4.90 -10.94 -6.81
N TYR A 39 3.77 -10.30 -7.03
CA TYR A 39 2.45 -10.87 -6.75
C TYR A 39 1.55 -10.95 -7.98
N GLY A 40 2.01 -10.49 -9.13
CA GLY A 40 1.21 -10.41 -10.33
C GLY A 40 0.39 -9.13 -10.40
N LYS A 41 -0.25 -8.90 -11.56
CA LYS A 41 -1.01 -7.68 -11.78
C LYS A 41 -2.46 -7.84 -11.30
N PRO A 42 -3.02 -6.81 -10.63
CA PRO A 42 -4.43 -6.80 -10.27
C PRO A 42 -5.29 -6.44 -11.49
N GLU A 43 -6.59 -6.68 -11.40
CA GLU A 43 -7.53 -6.19 -12.40
C GLU A 43 -7.71 -4.67 -12.30
N ILE A 44 -7.82 -4.18 -11.08
CA ILE A 44 -8.11 -2.77 -10.79
C ILE A 44 -7.19 -2.31 -9.66
N ILE A 45 -6.62 -1.10 -9.83
CA ILE A 45 -5.96 -0.40 -8.75
C ILE A 45 -6.73 0.88 -8.45
N ASN A 46 -7.03 1.12 -7.18
CA ASN A 46 -7.76 2.30 -6.73
C ASN A 46 -6.82 3.26 -5.99
N SER A 47 -7.02 4.55 -6.20
CA SER A 47 -6.25 5.60 -5.54
C SER A 47 -7.12 6.83 -5.34
N ASP A 48 -6.62 7.80 -4.56
CA ASP A 48 -7.21 9.13 -4.54
C ASP A 48 -6.84 9.90 -5.82
N GLN A 49 -7.25 11.15 -5.93
CA GLN A 49 -6.99 11.98 -7.10
C GLN A 49 -5.71 12.81 -6.99
N GLY A 50 -4.72 12.33 -6.22
CA GLY A 50 -3.43 12.99 -6.10
C GLY A 50 -2.69 13.08 -7.43
N SER A 51 -1.86 14.11 -7.58
CA SER A 51 -1.15 14.38 -8.83
C SER A 51 -0.25 13.25 -9.29
N GLN A 52 0.32 12.50 -8.36
CA GLN A 52 1.17 11.35 -8.68
C GLN A 52 0.40 10.21 -9.35
N PHE A 53 -0.92 10.11 -9.11
CA PHE A 53 -1.78 9.08 -9.70
C PHE A 53 -2.43 9.51 -11.00
N THR A 54 -2.38 10.79 -11.33
CA THR A 54 -2.90 11.35 -12.58
C THR A 54 -1.81 11.64 -13.59
N SER A 55 -0.54 11.47 -13.22
CA SER A 55 0.58 11.72 -14.10
C SER A 55 0.58 10.78 -15.31
N ASP A 56 1.12 11.27 -16.43
CA ASP A 56 1.19 10.49 -17.66
C ASP A 56 1.97 9.19 -17.49
N ASP A 57 3.07 9.22 -16.76
CA ASP A 57 3.91 8.05 -16.56
C ASP A 57 3.17 6.95 -15.81
N TYR A 58 2.43 7.31 -14.77
CA TYR A 58 1.64 6.35 -13.99
C TYR A 58 0.50 5.77 -14.82
N VAL A 59 -0.27 6.61 -15.49
CA VAL A 59 -1.40 6.19 -16.31
C VAL A 59 -0.93 5.29 -17.47
N LYS A 60 0.16 5.65 -18.14
CA LYS A 60 0.73 4.83 -19.22
C LYS A 60 1.20 3.48 -18.72
N PHE A 61 1.85 3.44 -17.57
CA PHE A 61 2.30 2.17 -16.99
C PHE A 61 1.12 1.23 -16.72
N LEU A 62 0.05 1.73 -16.10
CA LEU A 62 -1.13 0.92 -15.82
C LEU A 62 -1.79 0.41 -17.10
N LYS A 63 -1.93 1.25 -18.11
CA LYS A 63 -2.48 0.85 -19.41
C LYS A 63 -1.63 -0.22 -20.08
N LYS A 64 -0.32 -0.07 -20.05
CA LYS A 64 0.61 -1.05 -20.63
C LYS A 64 0.49 -2.41 -19.95
N GLN A 65 0.25 -2.43 -18.64
CA GLN A 65 0.08 -3.66 -17.88
C GLN A 65 -1.34 -4.23 -17.97
N GLY A 66 -2.28 -3.52 -18.55
CA GLY A 66 -3.67 -3.95 -18.60
C GLY A 66 -4.40 -3.81 -17.28
N ILE A 67 -3.95 -2.93 -16.41
CA ILE A 67 -4.57 -2.66 -15.10
C ILE A 67 -5.54 -1.50 -15.24
N ARG A 68 -6.79 -1.70 -14.81
CA ARG A 68 -7.78 -0.62 -14.78
C ARG A 68 -7.51 0.30 -13.60
N GLN A 69 -7.55 1.62 -13.87
CA GLN A 69 -7.38 2.62 -12.83
C GLN A 69 -8.74 3.12 -12.35
N SER A 70 -8.94 3.07 -11.04
CA SER A 70 -10.10 3.63 -10.37
C SER A 70 -9.65 4.73 -9.42
N MET A 71 -10.36 5.86 -9.42
CA MET A 71 -10.08 6.96 -8.51
C MET A 71 -11.31 7.29 -7.68
N ASP A 72 -11.06 7.67 -6.42
CA ASP A 72 -12.14 8.08 -5.53
C ASP A 72 -12.77 9.37 -6.03
N GLY A 73 -14.09 9.35 -6.15
CA GLY A 73 -14.88 10.55 -6.33
C GLY A 73 -15.46 11.03 -5.01
N LYS A 74 -16.24 12.12 -5.06
CA LYS A 74 -16.87 12.69 -3.85
C LYS A 74 -17.78 11.71 -3.12
N ALA A 75 -18.37 10.75 -3.83
CA ALA A 75 -19.28 9.76 -3.26
C ALA A 75 -18.59 8.43 -2.87
N ARG A 76 -17.28 8.33 -3.04
CA ARG A 76 -16.52 7.09 -2.86
C ARG A 76 -15.43 7.18 -1.79
N TRP A 77 -15.65 7.97 -0.76
CA TRP A 77 -14.69 8.09 0.33
C TRP A 77 -14.42 6.74 1.01
N VAL A 78 -15.37 5.80 0.95
CA VAL A 78 -15.21 4.47 1.55
C VAL A 78 -14.13 3.63 0.86
N ASP A 79 -13.81 3.95 -0.41
CA ASP A 79 -12.85 3.16 -1.18
C ASP A 79 -11.43 3.21 -0.59
N ASN A 80 -11.09 4.27 0.16
CA ASN A 80 -9.79 4.42 0.80
C ASN A 80 -9.78 4.10 2.30
N VAL A 81 -10.90 3.66 2.86
CA VAL A 81 -11.00 3.42 4.31
C VAL A 81 -9.98 2.40 4.80
N MET A 82 -9.73 1.35 4.03
CA MET A 82 -8.81 0.29 4.43
C MET A 82 -7.36 0.76 4.49
N ILE A 83 -6.93 1.50 3.48
CA ILE A 83 -5.55 2.02 3.48
C ILE A 83 -5.38 3.11 4.53
N GLU A 84 -6.40 3.92 4.77
CA GLU A 84 -6.38 4.93 5.83
C GLU A 84 -6.26 4.29 7.21
N ARG A 85 -6.99 3.20 7.46
CA ARG A 85 -6.89 2.43 8.70
C ARG A 85 -5.49 1.85 8.89
N TRP A 86 -4.90 1.33 7.83
CA TRP A 86 -3.55 0.80 7.88
C TRP A 86 -2.54 1.89 8.23
N PHE A 87 -2.63 3.06 7.60
CA PHE A 87 -1.76 4.18 7.93
C PHE A 87 -1.93 4.63 9.38
N ARG A 88 -3.15 4.64 9.89
CA ARG A 88 -3.41 4.98 11.29
C ARG A 88 -2.75 3.96 12.22
N THR A 89 -2.89 2.68 11.92
CA THR A 89 -2.26 1.61 12.69
C THR A 89 -0.74 1.76 12.70
N LEU A 90 -0.13 2.01 11.54
CA LEU A 90 1.30 2.24 11.43
C LEU A 90 1.76 3.43 12.28
N LYS A 91 1.05 4.55 12.20
CA LYS A 91 1.39 5.74 12.97
C LYS A 91 1.29 5.50 14.47
N CYS A 92 0.20 4.88 14.92
CA CYS A 92 -0.04 4.67 16.35
C CYS A 92 0.89 3.61 16.96
N GLU A 93 1.20 2.57 16.21
CA GLU A 93 1.98 1.43 16.74
C GLU A 93 3.48 1.55 16.48
N LEU A 94 3.91 2.39 15.55
CA LEU A 94 5.31 2.53 15.21
C LEU A 94 5.79 3.97 15.24
N ILE A 95 5.21 4.84 14.41
CA ILE A 95 5.75 6.18 14.15
C ILE A 95 5.72 7.07 15.39
N TYR A 96 4.64 7.04 16.17
CA TYR A 96 4.50 7.88 17.36
C TYR A 96 5.20 7.32 18.61
N ILE A 97 5.59 6.05 18.59
CA ILE A 97 6.16 5.36 19.76
C ILE A 97 7.68 5.29 19.70
N GLU A 98 8.26 5.09 18.51
CA GLU A 98 9.68 4.91 18.32
C GLU A 98 10.34 6.16 17.74
N GLU A 99 11.60 6.39 18.10
CA GLU A 99 12.42 7.44 17.49
C GLU A 99 13.34 6.82 16.44
N PHE A 100 13.61 7.58 15.38
CA PHE A 100 14.42 7.11 14.26
C PHE A 100 15.56 8.10 14.00
N ASP A 101 16.79 7.60 13.99
CA ASP A 101 17.97 8.43 13.80
C ASP A 101 18.19 8.84 12.34
N ASN A 102 17.69 8.03 11.39
CA ASN A 102 17.86 8.28 9.96
C ASN A 102 16.79 7.56 9.14
N PRO A 103 16.64 7.93 7.85
CA PRO A 103 15.65 7.29 6.97
C PRO A 103 15.85 5.80 6.76
N ARG A 104 17.08 5.31 6.80
CA ARG A 104 17.37 3.86 6.66
C ARG A 104 16.76 3.08 7.81
N GLN A 105 16.90 3.57 9.03
CA GLN A 105 16.34 2.94 10.22
C GLN A 105 14.81 2.93 10.15
N LEU A 106 14.21 4.04 9.77
CA LEU A 106 12.76 4.14 9.59
C LEU A 106 12.27 3.14 8.54
N ARG A 107 12.94 3.04 7.40
CA ARG A 107 12.57 2.11 6.34
C ARG A 107 12.62 0.66 6.83
N LYS A 108 13.67 0.30 7.53
CA LYS A 108 13.82 -1.04 8.11
C LYS A 108 12.67 -1.40 9.04
N ARG A 109 12.31 -0.47 9.93
CA ARG A 109 11.22 -0.70 10.87
C ARG A 109 9.86 -0.79 10.19
N ILE A 110 9.64 0.01 9.15
CA ILE A 110 8.40 -0.08 8.34
C ILE A 110 8.32 -1.43 7.65
N ASP A 111 9.42 -1.91 7.07
CA ASP A 111 9.44 -3.23 6.41
C ASP A 111 9.14 -4.36 7.40
N GLU A 112 9.69 -4.30 8.60
CA GLU A 112 9.38 -5.25 9.67
C GLU A 112 7.92 -5.18 10.08
N PHE A 113 7.37 -3.96 10.20
CA PHE A 113 5.95 -3.76 10.52
C PHE A 113 5.04 -4.36 9.45
N VAL A 114 5.35 -4.13 8.18
CA VAL A 114 4.60 -4.70 7.06
C VAL A 114 4.64 -6.23 7.10
N GLY A 115 5.80 -6.81 7.33
CA GLY A 115 5.95 -8.25 7.47
C GLY A 115 5.09 -8.82 8.60
N ASP A 116 5.11 -8.20 9.77
CA ASP A 116 4.29 -8.62 10.91
C ASP A 116 2.80 -8.46 10.63
N TYR A 117 2.42 -7.34 10.00
CA TYR A 117 1.03 -7.09 9.62
C TYR A 117 0.49 -8.19 8.71
N ASN A 118 1.29 -8.60 7.73
CA ASN A 118 0.89 -9.60 6.75
C ASN A 118 0.88 -11.03 7.31
N THR A 119 1.78 -11.36 8.22
CA THR A 119 2.04 -12.73 8.63
C THR A 119 1.71 -13.06 10.07
N ALA A 120 1.73 -12.09 10.96
CA ALA A 120 1.61 -12.32 12.40
C ALA A 120 0.40 -11.64 13.06
N ARG A 121 -0.35 -10.82 12.32
CA ARG A 121 -1.50 -10.11 12.86
C ARG A 121 -2.81 -10.67 12.31
N PRO A 122 -3.65 -11.33 13.12
CA PRO A 122 -4.98 -11.74 12.71
C PRO A 122 -5.92 -10.53 12.65
N HIS A 123 -6.89 -10.57 11.73
CA HIS A 123 -7.88 -9.50 11.56
C HIS A 123 -9.28 -10.02 11.80
N GLU A 124 -10.07 -9.29 12.59
CA GLU A 124 -11.46 -9.65 12.87
C GLU A 124 -12.29 -9.70 11.57
N SER A 125 -12.09 -8.74 10.66
CA SER A 125 -12.77 -8.70 9.37
C SER A 125 -12.41 -9.88 8.46
N LEU A 126 -11.35 -10.62 8.75
CA LEU A 126 -10.91 -11.81 8.03
C LEU A 126 -11.13 -13.10 8.87
N ASP A 127 -12.07 -13.07 9.79
CA ASP A 127 -12.34 -14.18 10.71
C ASP A 127 -11.09 -14.61 11.48
N TYR A 128 -10.29 -13.63 11.92
CA TYR A 128 -9.02 -13.79 12.62
C TYR A 128 -7.93 -14.53 11.84
N HIS A 129 -8.09 -14.68 10.53
CA HIS A 129 -7.01 -15.17 9.68
C HIS A 129 -5.95 -14.09 9.45
N TYR A 130 -4.74 -14.52 9.16
CA TYR A 130 -3.67 -13.62 8.76
C TYR A 130 -3.84 -13.23 7.28
N PRO A 131 -3.50 -11.99 6.90
CA PRO A 131 -3.59 -11.58 5.49
C PRO A 131 -2.89 -12.52 4.52
N VAL A 132 -1.70 -13.02 4.87
CA VAL A 132 -0.93 -13.91 3.99
C VAL A 132 -1.66 -15.23 3.71
N GLU A 133 -2.39 -15.76 4.68
CA GLU A 133 -3.13 -17.02 4.51
C GLU A 133 -4.19 -16.89 3.41
N LEU A 134 -4.94 -15.79 3.43
CA LEU A 134 -6.01 -15.55 2.47
C LEU A 134 -5.46 -15.12 1.10
N TYR A 135 -4.39 -14.36 1.08
CA TYR A 135 -3.78 -13.91 -0.16
C TYR A 135 -3.20 -15.06 -0.97
N SER A 136 -2.62 -16.05 -0.30
CA SER A 136 -2.05 -17.23 -0.96
C SER A 136 -3.12 -18.12 -1.59
N VAL A 137 -4.36 -18.07 -1.09
CA VAL A 137 -5.49 -18.89 -1.57
C VAL A 137 -6.27 -18.17 -2.68
N ALA A 138 -6.24 -16.85 -2.66
CA ALA A 138 -6.88 -16.04 -3.67
C ALA A 138 -6.05 -16.03 -4.96
#